data_62401b377d9e973b7003a5821145a669
#
_entry.id   62401b377d9e973b7003a5821145a669
#
_cell.length_a   1.000
_cell.length_b   1.000
_cell.length_c   1.000
_cell.angle_alpha   90.00
_cell.angle_beta   90.00
_cell.angle_gamma   90.00
#
_symmetry.space_group_name_H-M   'P 1'
#
loop_
_entity.id
_entity.type
_entity.pdbx_description
1 polymer ?
#
loop_
_entity_poly.entity_id
_entity_poly.type
_entity_poly.pdbx_seq_one_letter_code
_entity_poly.pdbx_strand_id
1 'polypeptide(L)'
;MLGILTLATEFPRIAGDVGAAETFAFPVRYAPIDGATVDAVVHRPDDALLARFVAAGRALAADGCAGIATTCGFLARWQDALTAALAVPVLTSSLLQAGTVARTLPRGQRVGIVTYSAADLTSELLAAAGVPAYSPVEGVDPAGTFFRTIRHGAAELDEAAMAADVVAAARRLVGAHRDVGAIVLECANMPPYRAEVEAAAGVPVYDAAQLVAWFYAGLAGTRPHRSRRDLW
;
A
#
# COMPACT_ATOMS: atom_id res chain seq x y z
N MET A 1 6.16 10.96 -14.83
CA MET A 1 6.69 10.80 -13.47
C MET A 1 5.53 10.53 -12.54
N LEU A 2 5.69 9.64 -11.53
CA LEU A 2 4.70 9.36 -10.49
C LEU A 2 5.07 10.12 -9.22
N GLY A 3 4.10 10.73 -8.55
CA GLY A 3 4.26 11.27 -7.20
C GLY A 3 3.98 10.20 -6.15
N ILE A 4 4.76 10.13 -5.08
CA ILE A 4 4.55 9.20 -3.97
C ILE A 4 4.53 9.99 -2.66
N LEU A 5 3.38 10.00 -1.99
CA LEU A 5 3.21 10.58 -0.66
C LEU A 5 3.73 9.58 0.38
N THR A 6 4.69 10.00 1.21
CA THR A 6 5.34 9.10 2.17
C THR A 6 5.05 9.49 3.61
N LEU A 7 4.98 8.48 4.47
CA LEU A 7 4.95 8.69 5.90
C LEU A 7 6.32 9.19 6.40
N ALA A 8 6.31 9.93 7.50
CA ALA A 8 7.50 10.27 8.26
C ALA A 8 7.93 9.04 9.07
N THR A 9 8.85 8.27 8.54
CA THR A 9 9.38 7.03 9.12
C THR A 9 10.90 7.06 9.21
N GLU A 10 11.46 6.44 10.23
CA GLU A 10 12.88 6.50 10.57
C GLU A 10 13.53 5.12 10.46
N PHE A 11 13.51 4.52 9.27
CA PHE A 11 14.23 3.29 8.95
C PHE A 11 14.73 3.32 7.49
N PRO A 12 15.82 2.59 7.16
CA PRO A 12 16.30 2.47 5.79
C PRO A 12 15.24 1.85 4.87
N ARG A 13 15.20 2.31 3.63
CA ARG A 13 14.34 1.73 2.59
C ARG A 13 15.19 0.82 1.71
N ILE A 14 14.67 -0.36 1.41
CA ILE A 14 15.34 -1.36 0.55
C ILE A 14 14.59 -1.54 -0.77
N ALA A 15 15.26 -2.03 -1.78
CA ALA A 15 14.65 -2.34 -3.07
C ALA A 15 13.44 -3.28 -2.89
N GLY A 16 12.35 -2.96 -3.56
CA GLY A 16 11.05 -3.61 -3.38
C GLY A 16 10.08 -2.83 -2.49
N ASP A 17 10.56 -2.09 -1.48
CA ASP A 17 9.73 -1.17 -0.69
C ASP A 17 9.24 -0.02 -1.59
N VAL A 18 7.96 0.34 -1.50
CA VAL A 18 7.38 1.45 -2.30
C VAL A 18 8.05 2.80 -1.98
N GLY A 19 8.63 2.95 -0.80
CA GLY A 19 9.37 4.14 -0.40
C GLY A 19 10.81 4.19 -0.90
N ALA A 20 11.32 3.16 -1.58
CA ALA A 20 12.66 3.12 -2.16
C ALA A 20 12.61 3.47 -3.65
N ALA A 21 13.42 4.44 -4.08
CA ALA A 21 13.41 4.90 -5.48
C ALA A 21 13.85 3.82 -6.47
N GLU A 22 14.76 2.96 -6.07
CA GLU A 22 15.28 1.83 -6.83
C GLU A 22 14.25 0.71 -7.06
N THR A 23 13.11 0.73 -6.38
CA THR A 23 12.01 -0.22 -6.60
C THR A 23 11.40 -0.08 -7.99
N PHE A 24 11.46 1.12 -8.57
CA PHE A 24 10.76 1.42 -9.81
C PHE A 24 11.70 1.71 -10.96
N ALA A 25 11.46 1.09 -12.13
CA ALA A 25 12.18 1.35 -13.37
C ALA A 25 11.71 2.65 -14.09
N PHE A 26 10.93 3.49 -13.41
CA PHE A 26 10.39 4.75 -13.94
C PHE A 26 10.58 5.89 -12.94
N PRO A 27 10.54 7.17 -13.42
CA PRO A 27 10.76 8.32 -12.55
C PRO A 27 9.68 8.45 -11.48
N VAL A 28 10.10 8.54 -10.21
CA VAL A 28 9.25 8.81 -9.05
C VAL A 28 9.71 10.09 -8.35
N ARG A 29 8.77 10.79 -7.72
CA ARG A 29 9.05 11.93 -6.84
C ARG A 29 8.36 11.71 -5.51
N TYR A 30 9.15 11.63 -4.45
CA TYR A 30 8.66 11.46 -3.09
C TYR A 30 8.33 12.78 -2.42
N ALA A 31 7.23 12.82 -1.67
CA ALA A 31 6.84 13.93 -0.81
C ALA A 31 6.56 13.40 0.60
N PRO A 32 7.51 13.55 1.53
CA PRO A 32 7.27 13.22 2.94
C PRO A 32 6.25 14.18 3.53
N ILE A 33 5.29 13.60 4.26
CA ILE A 33 4.20 14.35 4.90
C ILE A 33 4.58 14.59 6.36
N ASP A 34 4.78 15.85 6.70
CA ASP A 34 5.12 16.24 8.07
C ASP A 34 4.05 15.76 9.06
N GLY A 35 4.49 15.15 10.16
CA GLY A 35 3.63 14.59 11.20
C GLY A 35 2.87 13.32 10.80
N ALA A 36 3.01 12.79 9.58
CA ALA A 36 2.39 11.54 9.16
C ALA A 36 3.18 10.34 9.68
N THR A 37 3.28 10.19 10.99
CA THR A 37 3.85 8.99 11.61
C THR A 37 2.92 7.79 11.45
N VAL A 38 3.43 6.58 11.66
CA VAL A 38 2.59 5.36 11.65
C VAL A 38 1.44 5.48 12.65
N ASP A 39 1.72 5.95 13.87
CA ASP A 39 0.68 6.16 14.90
C ASP A 39 -0.38 7.18 14.47
N ALA A 40 0.00 8.29 13.83
CA ALA A 40 -0.94 9.30 13.37
C ALA A 40 -1.86 8.78 12.26
N VAL A 41 -1.30 8.01 11.29
CA VAL A 41 -2.06 7.50 10.14
C VAL A 41 -2.91 6.28 10.51
N VAL A 42 -2.36 5.35 11.29
CA VAL A 42 -3.04 4.08 11.60
C VAL A 42 -4.03 4.25 12.74
N HIS A 43 -3.59 4.85 13.86
CA HIS A 43 -4.38 4.85 15.10
C HIS A 43 -5.15 6.16 15.36
N ARG A 44 -4.70 7.30 14.83
CA ARG A 44 -5.29 8.62 15.11
C ARG A 44 -5.45 9.48 13.86
N PRO A 45 -6.02 8.94 12.76
CA PRO A 45 -6.24 9.71 11.54
C PRO A 45 -7.24 10.85 11.81
N ASP A 46 -6.91 12.05 11.32
CA ASP A 46 -7.75 13.23 11.44
C ASP A 46 -7.79 14.05 10.15
N ASP A 47 -8.71 15.02 10.08
CA ASP A 47 -8.89 15.87 8.90
C ASP A 47 -7.70 16.82 8.67
N ALA A 48 -6.97 17.20 9.72
CA ALA A 48 -5.79 18.05 9.59
C ALA A 48 -4.64 17.29 8.89
N LEU A 49 -4.50 16.00 9.21
CA LEU A 49 -3.55 15.14 8.53
C LEU A 49 -3.96 14.89 7.07
N LEU A 50 -5.25 14.61 6.80
CA LEU A 50 -5.77 14.50 5.44
C LEU A 50 -5.47 15.75 4.62
N ALA A 51 -5.69 16.95 5.20
CA ALA A 51 -5.42 18.21 4.51
C ALA A 51 -3.95 18.36 4.09
N ARG A 52 -2.98 17.83 4.89
CA ARG A 52 -1.55 17.80 4.54
C ARG A 52 -1.30 16.88 3.34
N PHE A 53 -1.89 15.69 3.31
CA PHE A 53 -1.82 14.78 2.16
C PHE A 53 -2.38 15.42 0.89
N VAL A 54 -3.52 16.10 0.99
CA VAL A 54 -4.13 16.84 -0.14
C VAL A 54 -3.20 17.94 -0.62
N ALA A 55 -2.63 18.75 0.28
CA ALA A 55 -1.72 19.84 -0.09
C ALA A 55 -0.46 19.32 -0.82
N ALA A 56 0.17 18.27 -0.30
CA ALA A 56 1.34 17.66 -0.93
C ALA A 56 1.00 17.00 -2.27
N GLY A 57 -0.16 16.32 -2.37
CA GLY A 57 -0.63 15.75 -3.62
C GLY A 57 -0.88 16.80 -4.70
N ARG A 58 -1.45 17.95 -4.33
CA ARG A 58 -1.61 19.10 -5.24
C ARG A 58 -0.28 19.66 -5.72
N ALA A 59 0.70 19.78 -4.82
CA ALA A 59 2.05 20.22 -5.19
C ALA A 59 2.70 19.27 -6.19
N LEU A 60 2.67 17.94 -5.94
CA LEU A 60 3.18 16.94 -6.88
C LEU A 60 2.48 17.00 -8.25
N ALA A 61 1.16 17.18 -8.27
CA ALA A 61 0.40 17.31 -9.51
C ALA A 61 0.79 18.60 -10.27
N ALA A 62 0.97 19.73 -9.57
CA ALA A 62 1.45 20.98 -10.16
C ALA A 62 2.88 20.85 -10.70
N ASP A 63 3.73 20.03 -10.09
CA ASP A 63 5.08 19.70 -10.55
C ASP A 63 5.10 18.70 -11.72
N GLY A 64 3.93 18.35 -12.28
CA GLY A 64 3.81 17.51 -13.48
C GLY A 64 3.81 16.01 -13.21
N CYS A 65 3.54 15.55 -11.97
CA CYS A 65 3.28 14.14 -11.73
C CYS A 65 1.95 13.73 -12.38
N ALA A 66 1.96 12.64 -13.16
CA ALA A 66 0.81 12.15 -13.90
C ALA A 66 -0.21 11.40 -13.01
N GLY A 67 0.18 11.02 -11.80
CA GLY A 67 -0.64 10.38 -10.80
C GLY A 67 0.06 10.37 -9.46
N ILE A 68 -0.67 10.00 -8.42
CA ILE A 68 -0.20 9.96 -7.03
C ILE A 68 -0.38 8.57 -6.46
N ALA A 69 0.67 8.03 -5.81
CA ALA A 69 0.62 6.83 -4.98
C ALA A 69 1.03 7.15 -3.53
N THR A 70 0.94 6.17 -2.63
CA THR A 70 1.31 6.33 -1.22
C THR A 70 2.14 5.16 -0.69
N THR A 71 2.81 5.35 0.45
CA THR A 71 3.60 4.30 1.13
C THR A 71 2.89 3.67 2.32
N CYS A 72 1.55 3.75 2.42
CA CYS A 72 0.83 3.16 3.54
C CYS A 72 -0.55 2.67 3.11
N GLY A 73 -0.82 1.37 3.27
CA GLY A 73 -2.09 0.77 2.87
C GLY A 73 -3.29 1.25 3.68
N PHE A 74 -3.08 1.71 4.92
CA PHE A 74 -4.14 2.30 5.75
C PHE A 74 -4.70 3.61 5.19
N LEU A 75 -4.01 4.24 4.23
CA LEU A 75 -4.53 5.41 3.51
C LEU A 75 -5.70 5.09 2.56
N ALA A 76 -6.06 3.81 2.39
CA ALA A 76 -7.29 3.41 1.69
C ALA A 76 -8.53 4.13 2.23
N ARG A 77 -8.57 4.45 3.53
CA ARG A 77 -9.66 5.23 4.15
C ARG A 77 -9.88 6.60 3.52
N TRP A 78 -8.86 7.17 2.91
CA TRP A 78 -8.89 8.48 2.26
C TRP A 78 -8.86 8.41 0.73
N GLN A 79 -9.04 7.21 0.15
CA GLN A 79 -9.04 7.05 -1.31
C GLN A 79 -9.99 8.04 -2.00
N ASP A 80 -11.24 8.06 -1.59
CA ASP A 80 -12.27 8.91 -2.22
C ASP A 80 -12.00 10.40 -1.97
N ALA A 81 -11.57 10.75 -0.75
CA ALA A 81 -11.26 12.14 -0.39
C ALA A 81 -10.08 12.70 -1.21
N LEU A 82 -9.02 11.90 -1.36
CA LEU A 82 -7.86 12.28 -2.16
C LEU A 82 -8.20 12.32 -3.65
N THR A 83 -8.96 11.37 -4.16
CA THR A 83 -9.41 11.35 -5.56
C THR A 83 -10.30 12.56 -5.88
N ALA A 84 -11.17 12.95 -4.96
CA ALA A 84 -12.02 14.15 -5.12
C ALA A 84 -11.22 15.46 -5.06
N ALA A 85 -10.13 15.50 -4.28
CA ALA A 85 -9.36 16.71 -4.05
C ALA A 85 -8.22 16.97 -5.04
N LEU A 86 -7.77 15.93 -5.77
CA LEU A 86 -6.61 16.01 -6.67
C LEU A 86 -7.05 15.96 -8.14
N ALA A 87 -6.32 16.68 -9.00
CA ALA A 87 -6.60 16.76 -10.45
C ALA A 87 -5.96 15.62 -11.26
N VAL A 88 -5.33 14.66 -10.61
CA VAL A 88 -4.67 13.49 -11.21
C VAL A 88 -5.16 12.20 -10.54
N PRO A 89 -5.08 11.05 -11.21
CA PRO A 89 -5.43 9.76 -10.61
C PRO A 89 -4.64 9.48 -9.32
N VAL A 90 -5.29 8.83 -8.37
CA VAL A 90 -4.72 8.51 -7.04
C VAL A 90 -4.84 7.02 -6.73
N LEU A 91 -3.78 6.45 -6.18
CA LEU A 91 -3.69 5.07 -5.72
C LEU A 91 -3.16 5.03 -4.28
N THR A 92 -4.03 4.83 -3.29
CA THR A 92 -3.64 4.94 -1.88
C THR A 92 -3.16 3.66 -1.25
N SER A 93 -3.55 2.50 -1.76
CA SER A 93 -3.34 1.22 -1.05
C SER A 93 -3.30 0.03 -1.99
N SER A 94 -2.49 -0.97 -1.65
CA SER A 94 -2.53 -2.27 -2.31
C SER A 94 -3.87 -3.00 -2.12
N LEU A 95 -4.63 -2.68 -1.09
CA LEU A 95 -5.96 -3.26 -0.84
C LEU A 95 -6.95 -3.00 -1.98
N LEU A 96 -6.77 -1.92 -2.75
CA LEU A 96 -7.64 -1.57 -3.89
C LEU A 96 -7.65 -2.64 -4.99
N GLN A 97 -6.64 -3.49 -5.07
CA GLN A 97 -6.61 -4.60 -6.03
C GLN A 97 -7.37 -5.85 -5.53
N ALA A 98 -7.68 -5.95 -4.22
CA ALA A 98 -8.22 -7.18 -3.63
C ALA A 98 -9.55 -7.61 -4.27
N GLY A 99 -10.45 -6.66 -4.56
CA GLY A 99 -11.70 -6.95 -5.26
C GLY A 99 -11.50 -7.49 -6.68
N THR A 100 -10.51 -6.96 -7.41
CA THR A 100 -10.16 -7.45 -8.75
C THR A 100 -9.53 -8.84 -8.66
N VAL A 101 -8.57 -9.06 -7.75
CA VAL A 101 -7.94 -10.37 -7.52
C VAL A 101 -8.99 -11.42 -7.18
N ALA A 102 -9.91 -11.12 -6.25
CA ALA A 102 -10.97 -12.05 -5.86
C ALA A 102 -11.83 -12.53 -7.04
N ARG A 103 -12.06 -11.68 -8.04
CA ARG A 103 -12.83 -12.02 -9.25
C ARG A 103 -12.08 -12.92 -10.24
N THR A 104 -10.76 -13.04 -10.11
CA THR A 104 -9.93 -13.92 -10.94
C THR A 104 -9.79 -15.32 -10.38
N LEU A 105 -10.14 -15.51 -9.10
CA LEU A 105 -9.97 -16.79 -8.42
C LEU A 105 -11.02 -17.84 -8.87
N PRO A 106 -10.65 -19.12 -8.86
CA PRO A 106 -11.60 -20.22 -9.04
C PRO A 106 -12.74 -20.15 -8.03
N ARG A 107 -13.91 -20.70 -8.43
CA ARG A 107 -15.10 -20.75 -7.58
C ARG A 107 -14.79 -21.46 -6.25
N GLY A 108 -15.20 -20.86 -5.13
CA GLY A 108 -14.94 -21.37 -3.77
C GLY A 108 -13.63 -20.92 -3.16
N GLN A 109 -12.78 -20.22 -3.92
CA GLN A 109 -11.61 -19.59 -3.38
C GLN A 109 -11.87 -18.11 -3.06
N ARG A 110 -11.07 -17.57 -2.14
CA ARG A 110 -11.13 -16.16 -1.72
C ARG A 110 -9.74 -15.55 -1.60
N VAL A 111 -9.68 -14.22 -1.67
CA VAL A 111 -8.46 -13.48 -1.39
C VAL A 111 -8.27 -13.33 0.11
N GLY A 112 -7.05 -13.60 0.60
CA GLY A 112 -6.62 -13.31 1.96
C GLY A 112 -5.75 -12.06 2.01
N ILE A 113 -5.74 -11.39 3.16
CA ILE A 113 -4.98 -10.17 3.39
C ILE A 113 -3.92 -10.43 4.46
N VAL A 114 -2.66 -10.11 4.17
CA VAL A 114 -1.59 -10.01 5.17
C VAL A 114 -1.31 -8.53 5.40
N THR A 115 -1.37 -8.11 6.66
CA THR A 115 -1.27 -6.70 7.05
C THR A 115 -0.25 -6.46 8.15
N TYR A 116 0.20 -5.21 8.27
CA TYR A 116 0.98 -4.73 9.39
C TYR A 116 0.26 -4.94 10.73
N SER A 117 -1.03 -4.61 10.81
CA SER A 117 -1.84 -4.78 12.03
C SER A 117 -3.27 -5.18 11.67
N ALA A 118 -3.65 -6.42 11.98
CA ALA A 118 -5.02 -6.88 11.78
C ALA A 118 -6.01 -6.19 12.73
N ALA A 119 -5.56 -5.80 13.93
CA ALA A 119 -6.41 -5.13 14.91
C ALA A 119 -6.85 -3.73 14.46
N ASP A 120 -6.01 -3.05 13.66
CA ASP A 120 -6.28 -1.68 13.18
C ASP A 120 -6.90 -1.65 11.78
N LEU A 121 -6.92 -2.79 11.07
CA LEU A 121 -7.51 -2.91 9.74
C LEU A 121 -9.01 -3.19 9.86
N THR A 122 -9.78 -2.11 10.11
CA THR A 122 -11.21 -2.21 10.40
C THR A 122 -12.04 -2.62 9.18
N SER A 123 -13.27 -3.11 9.44
CA SER A 123 -14.23 -3.47 8.38
C SER A 123 -14.57 -2.29 7.47
N GLU A 124 -14.66 -1.08 8.04
CA GLU A 124 -14.92 0.15 7.28
C GLU A 124 -13.77 0.47 6.31
N LEU A 125 -12.52 0.31 6.76
CA LEU A 125 -11.35 0.53 5.91
C LEU A 125 -11.28 -0.51 4.79
N LEU A 126 -11.54 -1.79 5.11
CA LEU A 126 -11.60 -2.85 4.10
C LEU A 126 -12.70 -2.59 3.07
N ALA A 127 -13.89 -2.15 3.52
CA ALA A 127 -14.99 -1.81 2.64
C ALA A 127 -14.66 -0.60 1.74
N ALA A 128 -14.03 0.45 2.30
CA ALA A 128 -13.58 1.62 1.53
C ALA A 128 -12.55 1.25 0.45
N ALA A 129 -11.73 0.23 0.69
CA ALA A 129 -10.81 -0.31 -0.30
C ALA A 129 -11.45 -1.29 -1.30
N GLY A 130 -12.73 -1.62 -1.17
CA GLY A 130 -13.41 -2.61 -2.01
C GLY A 130 -12.95 -4.05 -1.77
N VAL A 131 -12.40 -4.34 -0.59
CA VAL A 131 -12.04 -5.70 -0.18
C VAL A 131 -13.32 -6.49 0.09
N PRO A 132 -13.47 -7.71 -0.47
CA PRO A 132 -14.65 -8.52 -0.19
C PRO A 132 -14.78 -8.82 1.30
N ALA A 133 -15.98 -8.66 1.86
CA ALA A 133 -16.25 -8.81 3.31
C ALA A 133 -15.89 -10.19 3.89
N TYR A 134 -15.81 -11.21 3.04
CA TYR A 134 -15.42 -12.58 3.43
C TYR A 134 -13.90 -12.84 3.36
N SER A 135 -13.10 -11.84 3.03
CA SER A 135 -11.64 -11.98 2.96
C SER A 135 -11.04 -12.13 4.37
N PRO A 136 -10.33 -13.23 4.66
CA PRO A 136 -9.65 -13.36 5.94
C PRO A 136 -8.45 -12.41 6.01
N VAL A 137 -8.19 -11.89 7.20
CA VAL A 137 -7.10 -10.96 7.50
C VAL A 137 -6.18 -11.55 8.55
N GLU A 138 -4.89 -11.50 8.31
CA GLU A 138 -3.86 -11.92 9.26
C GLU A 138 -2.82 -10.80 9.40
N GLY A 139 -2.48 -10.44 10.65
CA GLY A 139 -1.45 -9.44 10.95
C GLY A 139 -0.09 -10.09 11.21
N VAL A 140 0.99 -9.34 11.03
CA VAL A 140 2.28 -9.74 11.58
C VAL A 140 2.23 -9.71 13.10
N ASP A 141 3.14 -10.45 13.76
CA ASP A 141 3.23 -10.46 15.22
C ASP A 141 3.65 -9.05 15.73
N PRO A 142 2.85 -8.42 16.62
CA PRO A 142 3.22 -7.13 17.22
C PRO A 142 4.53 -7.16 18.03
N ALA A 143 4.95 -8.33 18.53
CA ALA A 143 6.26 -8.53 19.15
C ALA A 143 7.38 -8.80 18.14
N GLY A 144 7.06 -8.98 16.86
CA GLY A 144 8.00 -9.26 15.79
C GLY A 144 8.85 -8.07 15.37
N THR A 145 9.91 -8.35 14.66
CA THR A 145 10.86 -7.35 14.17
C THR A 145 10.22 -6.43 13.12
N PHE A 146 9.41 -7.00 12.21
CA PHE A 146 8.72 -6.20 11.19
C PHE A 146 7.84 -5.13 11.83
N PHE A 147 6.97 -5.51 12.78
CA PHE A 147 6.05 -4.57 13.44
C PHE A 147 6.81 -3.47 14.17
N ARG A 148 7.82 -3.85 14.97
CA ARG A 148 8.61 -2.88 15.76
C ARG A 148 9.39 -1.91 14.87
N THR A 149 10.02 -2.40 13.81
CA THR A 149 10.76 -1.57 12.84
C THR A 149 9.84 -0.53 12.19
N ILE A 150 8.68 -0.96 11.70
CA ILE A 150 7.74 -0.04 11.04
C ILE A 150 7.20 1.00 12.02
N ARG A 151 6.93 0.61 13.26
CA ARG A 151 6.33 1.49 14.26
C ARG A 151 7.32 2.47 14.90
N HIS A 152 8.52 1.99 15.23
CA HIS A 152 9.46 2.72 16.07
C HIS A 152 10.71 3.19 15.32
N GLY A 153 10.85 2.79 14.06
CA GLY A 153 12.09 3.00 13.31
C GLY A 153 13.19 2.01 13.68
N ALA A 154 14.27 2.06 12.93
CA ALA A 154 15.51 1.32 13.17
C ALA A 154 16.66 1.96 12.39
N ALA A 155 17.87 1.97 12.98
CA ALA A 155 19.07 2.45 12.28
C ALA A 155 19.51 1.49 11.16
N GLU A 156 19.29 0.19 11.35
CA GLU A 156 19.58 -0.90 10.40
C GLU A 156 18.39 -1.84 10.34
N LEU A 157 18.19 -2.50 9.18
CA LEU A 157 17.15 -3.50 9.01
C LEU A 157 17.70 -4.91 9.25
N ASP A 158 17.00 -5.68 10.06
CA ASP A 158 17.14 -7.14 10.08
C ASP A 158 16.15 -7.72 9.05
N GLU A 159 16.54 -7.70 7.77
CA GLU A 159 15.70 -8.12 6.66
C GLU A 159 15.26 -9.58 6.81
N ALA A 160 16.13 -10.45 7.32
CA ALA A 160 15.83 -11.87 7.50
C ALA A 160 14.75 -12.08 8.58
N ALA A 161 14.82 -11.36 9.71
CA ALA A 161 13.81 -11.41 10.75
C ALA A 161 12.49 -10.78 10.28
N MET A 162 12.55 -9.66 9.54
CA MET A 162 11.36 -9.04 8.95
C MET A 162 10.68 -9.97 7.94
N ALA A 163 11.43 -10.63 7.06
CA ALA A 163 10.92 -11.64 6.13
C ALA A 163 10.22 -12.79 6.88
N ALA A 164 10.88 -13.32 7.93
CA ALA A 164 10.33 -14.41 8.74
C ALA A 164 8.97 -14.03 9.38
N ASP A 165 8.80 -12.81 9.86
CA ASP A 165 7.55 -12.32 10.44
C ASP A 165 6.41 -12.27 9.41
N VAL A 166 6.68 -11.74 8.21
CA VAL A 166 5.69 -11.66 7.13
C VAL A 166 5.31 -13.05 6.62
N VAL A 167 6.30 -13.93 6.43
CA VAL A 167 6.09 -15.34 6.05
C VAL A 167 5.27 -16.08 7.11
N ALA A 168 5.55 -15.86 8.40
CA ALA A 168 4.80 -16.50 9.49
C ALA A 168 3.33 -16.07 9.47
N ALA A 169 3.03 -14.80 9.23
CA ALA A 169 1.66 -14.31 9.08
C ALA A 169 0.96 -14.97 7.88
N ALA A 170 1.62 -15.05 6.73
CA ALA A 170 1.06 -15.71 5.55
C ALA A 170 0.77 -17.19 5.78
N ARG A 171 1.68 -17.91 6.46
CA ARG A 171 1.47 -19.33 6.83
C ARG A 171 0.28 -19.51 7.77
N ARG A 172 0.10 -18.63 8.76
CA ARG A 172 -1.08 -18.68 9.65
C ARG A 172 -2.36 -18.46 8.85
N LEU A 173 -2.35 -17.47 7.94
CA LEU A 173 -3.51 -17.18 7.09
C LEU A 173 -3.95 -18.40 6.27
N VAL A 174 -3.05 -18.99 5.46
CA VAL A 174 -3.40 -20.16 4.62
C VAL A 174 -3.61 -21.44 5.45
N GLY A 175 -3.00 -21.54 6.62
CA GLY A 175 -3.20 -22.63 7.56
C GLY A 175 -4.60 -22.66 8.17
N ALA A 176 -5.11 -21.49 8.56
CA ALA A 176 -6.45 -21.31 9.12
C ALA A 176 -7.56 -21.30 8.05
N HIS A 177 -7.24 -20.88 6.82
CA HIS A 177 -8.20 -20.67 5.74
C HIS A 177 -7.74 -21.38 4.45
N ARG A 178 -8.10 -22.66 4.34
CA ARG A 178 -7.70 -23.54 3.21
C ARG A 178 -8.26 -23.13 1.86
N ASP A 179 -9.26 -22.28 1.84
CA ASP A 179 -9.90 -21.71 0.67
C ASP A 179 -9.29 -20.38 0.21
N VAL A 180 -8.20 -19.91 0.84
CA VAL A 180 -7.43 -18.79 0.34
C VAL A 180 -6.68 -19.21 -0.92
N GLY A 181 -7.04 -18.59 -2.05
CA GLY A 181 -6.45 -18.85 -3.38
C GLY A 181 -5.46 -17.79 -3.85
N ALA A 182 -5.37 -16.66 -3.15
CA ALA A 182 -4.36 -15.63 -3.35
C ALA A 182 -4.23 -14.76 -2.10
N ILE A 183 -3.07 -14.10 -1.94
CA ILE A 183 -2.79 -13.16 -0.85
C ILE A 183 -2.57 -11.77 -1.43
N VAL A 184 -3.10 -10.74 -0.75
CA VAL A 184 -2.71 -9.34 -0.95
C VAL A 184 -1.93 -8.88 0.28
N LEU A 185 -0.69 -8.44 0.07
CA LEU A 185 0.13 -7.79 1.09
C LEU A 185 -0.30 -6.32 1.21
N GLU A 186 -0.90 -5.96 2.35
CA GLU A 186 -1.43 -4.61 2.57
C GLU A 186 -0.32 -3.57 2.68
N CYS A 187 0.73 -3.87 3.46
CA CYS A 187 1.76 -2.90 3.81
C CYS A 187 2.74 -2.66 2.66
N ALA A 188 3.01 -1.40 2.37
CA ALA A 188 3.95 -0.98 1.31
C ALA A 188 5.42 -1.34 1.59
N ASN A 189 5.73 -1.81 2.79
CA ASN A 189 7.04 -2.31 3.20
C ASN A 189 7.18 -3.84 3.07
N MET A 190 6.11 -4.56 2.70
CA MET A 190 6.13 -6.02 2.54
C MET A 190 6.61 -6.53 1.16
N PRO A 191 6.53 -5.74 0.07
CA PRO A 191 6.91 -6.25 -1.26
C PRO A 191 8.32 -6.85 -1.36
N PRO A 192 9.36 -6.40 -0.62
CA PRO A 192 10.67 -7.07 -0.64
C PRO A 192 10.61 -8.55 -0.30
N TYR A 193 9.66 -8.97 0.52
CA TYR A 193 9.50 -10.35 1.04
C TYR A 193 8.47 -11.17 0.26
N ARG A 194 7.93 -10.65 -0.85
CA ARG A 194 6.86 -11.30 -1.63
C ARG A 194 7.23 -12.71 -2.08
N ALA A 195 8.45 -12.90 -2.57
CA ALA A 195 8.88 -14.20 -3.10
C ALA A 195 8.91 -15.29 -2.03
N GLU A 196 9.39 -14.96 -0.84
CA GLU A 196 9.41 -15.86 0.32
C GLU A 196 8.00 -16.17 0.83
N VAL A 197 7.10 -15.17 0.81
CA VAL A 197 5.69 -15.37 1.16
C VAL A 197 5.02 -16.30 0.15
N GLU A 198 5.22 -16.08 -1.15
CA GLU A 198 4.65 -16.90 -2.22
C GLU A 198 5.12 -18.37 -2.12
N ALA A 199 6.44 -18.56 -1.92
CA ALA A 199 7.02 -19.89 -1.72
C ALA A 199 6.47 -20.60 -0.47
N ALA A 200 6.21 -19.86 0.60
CA ALA A 200 5.74 -20.40 1.87
C ALA A 200 4.22 -20.67 1.91
N ALA A 201 3.43 -19.83 1.23
CA ALA A 201 1.98 -19.93 1.20
C ALA A 201 1.46 -20.85 0.08
N GLY A 202 2.23 -21.03 -1.01
CA GLY A 202 1.86 -21.87 -2.15
C GLY A 202 0.72 -21.30 -2.99
N VAL A 203 0.44 -19.99 -2.88
CA VAL A 203 -0.59 -19.28 -3.65
C VAL A 203 -0.01 -17.99 -4.22
N PRO A 204 -0.58 -17.43 -5.31
CA PRO A 204 -0.16 -16.14 -5.85
C PRO A 204 -0.22 -15.01 -4.80
N VAL A 205 0.79 -14.14 -4.83
CA VAL A 205 0.90 -13.00 -3.91
C VAL A 205 0.93 -11.70 -4.69
N TYR A 206 0.09 -10.77 -4.30
CA TYR A 206 -0.04 -9.44 -4.86
C TYR A 206 0.39 -8.39 -3.84
N ASP A 207 1.09 -7.36 -4.28
CA ASP A 207 1.68 -6.35 -3.40
C ASP A 207 1.51 -4.92 -3.92
N ALA A 208 1.96 -3.96 -3.13
CA ALA A 208 1.87 -2.54 -3.44
C ALA A 208 2.80 -2.13 -4.60
N ALA A 209 4.00 -2.71 -4.71
CA ALA A 209 4.97 -2.33 -5.75
C ALA A 209 4.47 -2.75 -7.14
N GLN A 210 3.89 -3.97 -7.25
CA GLN A 210 3.25 -4.44 -8.48
C GLN A 210 2.08 -3.55 -8.89
N LEU A 211 1.22 -3.19 -7.93
CA LEU A 211 0.06 -2.35 -8.20
C LEU A 211 0.45 -0.92 -8.62
N VAL A 212 1.48 -0.35 -7.98
CA VAL A 212 2.03 0.97 -8.36
C VAL A 212 2.64 0.92 -9.77
N ALA A 213 3.33 -0.16 -10.13
CA ALA A 213 3.88 -0.34 -11.47
C ALA A 213 2.78 -0.46 -12.53
N TRP A 214 1.73 -1.25 -12.25
CA TRP A 214 0.54 -1.34 -13.11
C TRP A 214 -0.17 0.01 -13.26
N PHE A 215 -0.36 0.73 -12.17
CA PHE A 215 -0.97 2.05 -12.17
C PHE A 215 -0.18 3.03 -13.04
N TYR A 216 1.15 3.10 -12.85
CA TYR A 216 2.01 3.95 -13.65
C TYR A 216 1.98 3.58 -15.14
N ALA A 217 1.95 2.30 -15.48
CA ALA A 217 1.86 1.84 -16.87
C ALA A 217 0.59 2.36 -17.57
N GLY A 218 -0.53 2.43 -16.85
CA GLY A 218 -1.77 3.03 -17.36
C GLY A 218 -1.70 4.56 -17.53
N LEU A 219 -0.83 5.24 -16.77
CA LEU A 219 -0.61 6.68 -16.87
C LEU A 219 0.44 7.04 -17.94
N ALA A 220 1.32 6.11 -18.32
CA ALA A 220 2.38 6.31 -19.28
C ALA A 220 1.76 6.55 -20.68
N GLY A 221 1.81 7.78 -21.15
CA GLY A 221 1.19 8.22 -22.42
C GLY A 221 0.07 9.25 -22.26
N THR A 222 -0.44 9.45 -21.05
CA THR A 222 -1.32 10.58 -20.77
C THR A 222 -0.47 11.86 -20.75
N ARG A 223 -0.70 12.77 -21.71
CA ARG A 223 -0.18 14.13 -21.61
C ARG A 223 -0.78 14.77 -20.36
N PRO A 224 -0.04 15.64 -19.62
CA PRO A 224 -0.63 16.39 -18.52
C PRO A 224 -1.93 17.05 -19.03
N HIS A 225 -2.99 16.86 -18.27
CA HIS A 225 -4.35 17.31 -18.62
C HIS A 225 -4.29 18.80 -18.97
N ARG A 226 -4.46 19.16 -20.24
CA ARG A 226 -4.77 20.53 -20.60
C ARG A 226 -6.08 20.90 -19.92
N SER A 227 -6.09 22.00 -19.17
CA SER A 227 -7.30 22.44 -18.50
C SER A 227 -8.43 22.56 -19.53
N ARG A 228 -9.67 22.23 -19.16
CA ARG A 228 -10.85 22.37 -20.05
C ARG A 228 -11.02 23.81 -20.58
N ARG A 229 -10.26 24.78 -20.07
CA ARG A 229 -10.24 26.18 -20.54
C ARG A 229 -9.51 26.38 -21.85
N ASP A 230 -8.71 25.42 -22.32
CA ASP A 230 -7.93 25.54 -23.55
C ASP A 230 -8.63 24.93 -24.79
N LEU A 231 -9.90 24.54 -24.65
CA LEU A 231 -10.69 23.89 -25.71
C LEU A 231 -11.80 24.76 -26.31
N TRP A 232 -11.79 26.12 -26.05
CA TRP A 232 -12.74 27.05 -26.68
C TRP A 232 -12.02 28.30 -27.19
#